data_477bb492cb500c63658f18a3eed4b50b
#
_entry.id   477bb492cb500c63658f18a3eed4b50b
#
_cell.length_a   1.000
_cell.length_b   1.000
_cell.length_c   1.000
_cell.angle_alpha   90.00
_cell.angle_beta   90.00
_cell.angle_gamma   90.00
#
_symmetry.space_group_name_H-M   'P 1'
#
loop_
_entity.id
_entity.type
_entity.pdbx_description
1 polymer ?
#
loop_
_entity_poly.entity_id
_entity_poly.type
_entity_poly.pdbx_seq_one_letter_code
_entity_poly.pdbx_strand_id
1 'polypeptide(L)'
;MNPSELFTSTPIVPVVVIDDSSLAVPLADCLAAVGMTSIEITLRTEGALKAINSIATSCPEVCVGAGSIRRVSQIQEALDAGARFCVSPGYTDAIIGEATVKSVSLIPGASTATEVMYLFEQGFELIKFFPAELAGGLKMIKALSSPIPELQFFPTGGITAELAKQY
;
A
#
# COMPACT_ATOMS: atom_id res chain seq x y z
N MET A 1 -9.75 0.77 -10.82
CA MET A 1 -9.29 2.13 -10.41
C MET A 1 -7.77 2.07 -10.37
N ASN A 2 -7.07 2.97 -11.03
CA ASN A 2 -5.61 3.00 -10.96
C ASN A 2 -5.20 3.38 -9.52
N PRO A 3 -4.32 2.59 -8.84
CA PRO A 3 -3.89 2.90 -7.48
C PRO A 3 -3.32 4.30 -7.31
N SER A 4 -2.65 4.86 -8.33
CA SER A 4 -2.12 6.21 -8.28
C SER A 4 -3.19 7.29 -8.10
N GLU A 5 -4.42 7.07 -8.58
CA GLU A 5 -5.54 8.01 -8.40
C GLU A 5 -6.02 8.08 -6.95
N LEU A 6 -5.75 7.04 -6.13
CA LEU A 6 -6.13 7.01 -4.72
C LEU A 6 -5.27 7.94 -3.84
N PHE A 7 -4.10 8.36 -4.34
CA PHE A 7 -3.10 9.09 -3.56
C PHE A 7 -2.82 10.51 -4.09
N THR A 8 -3.68 11.02 -4.97
CA THR A 8 -3.48 12.35 -5.59
C THR A 8 -3.56 13.51 -4.60
N SER A 9 -4.29 13.34 -3.49
CA SER A 9 -4.48 14.40 -2.48
C SER A 9 -3.36 14.44 -1.43
N THR A 10 -2.66 13.34 -1.18
CA THR A 10 -1.58 13.26 -0.20
C THR A 10 -0.49 12.31 -0.66
N PRO A 11 0.78 12.75 -0.75
CA PRO A 11 1.88 11.90 -1.19
C PRO A 11 2.36 10.92 -0.09
N ILE A 12 1.81 11.00 1.11
CA ILE A 12 2.18 10.16 2.26
C ILE A 12 0.99 9.31 2.68
N VAL A 13 1.22 8.00 2.77
CA VAL A 13 0.25 7.03 3.29
C VAL A 13 0.83 6.41 4.56
N PRO A 14 0.27 6.70 5.74
CA PRO A 14 0.70 6.04 6.97
C PRO A 14 0.50 4.52 6.90
N VAL A 15 1.54 3.77 7.29
CA VAL A 15 1.49 2.31 7.40
C VAL A 15 1.40 1.94 8.87
N VAL A 16 0.27 1.39 9.26
CA VAL A 16 -0.10 1.21 10.66
C VAL A 16 -0.22 -0.26 11.04
N VAL A 17 0.36 -0.61 12.18
CA VAL A 17 0.08 -1.85 12.91
C VAL A 17 -0.85 -1.48 14.06
N ILE A 18 -2.03 -2.07 14.12
CA ILE A 18 -3.03 -1.76 15.14
C ILE A 18 -3.45 -3.03 15.87
N ASP A 19 -3.19 -3.08 17.17
CA ASP A 19 -3.56 -4.21 18.01
C ASP A 19 -4.97 -4.02 18.58
N ASP A 20 -5.28 -2.81 19.05
CA ASP A 20 -6.61 -2.43 19.54
C ASP A 20 -7.42 -1.74 18.45
N SER A 21 -8.37 -2.45 17.87
CA SER A 21 -9.25 -1.93 16.81
C SER A 21 -10.11 -0.74 17.24
N SER A 22 -10.30 -0.49 18.54
CA SER A 22 -11.04 0.68 19.03
C SER A 22 -10.34 2.01 18.74
N LEU A 23 -9.02 1.97 18.53
CA LEU A 23 -8.21 3.14 18.18
C LEU A 23 -8.25 3.49 16.67
N ALA A 24 -8.87 2.65 15.83
CA ALA A 24 -8.84 2.80 14.38
C ALA A 24 -9.53 4.09 13.91
N VAL A 25 -10.76 4.35 14.37
CA VAL A 25 -11.52 5.54 13.99
C VAL A 25 -10.87 6.81 14.57
N PRO A 26 -10.53 6.91 15.87
CA PRO A 26 -9.82 8.08 16.40
C PRO A 26 -8.51 8.40 15.65
N LEU A 27 -7.75 7.37 15.23
CA LEU A 27 -6.54 7.57 14.44
C LEU A 27 -6.86 8.12 13.05
N ALA A 28 -7.86 7.55 12.36
CA ALA A 28 -8.29 7.99 11.04
C ALA A 28 -8.76 9.46 11.07
N ASP A 29 -9.55 9.85 12.08
CA ASP A 29 -10.00 11.23 12.30
C ASP A 29 -8.82 12.19 12.51
N CYS A 30 -7.83 11.79 13.34
CA CYS A 30 -6.63 12.59 13.55
C CYS A 30 -5.83 12.79 12.26
N LEU A 31 -5.69 11.76 11.41
CA LEU A 31 -4.99 11.84 10.12
C LEU A 31 -5.76 12.71 9.14
N ALA A 32 -7.07 12.55 9.04
CA ALA A 32 -7.93 13.36 8.19
C ALA A 32 -7.88 14.85 8.56
N ALA A 33 -7.85 15.16 9.87
CA ALA A 33 -7.76 16.54 10.37
C ALA A 33 -6.48 17.27 9.94
N VAL A 34 -5.40 16.54 9.60
CA VAL A 34 -4.15 17.10 9.05
C VAL A 34 -4.01 16.89 7.53
N GLY A 35 -5.10 16.50 6.87
CA GLY A 35 -5.17 16.32 5.42
C GLY A 35 -4.66 14.98 4.90
N MET A 36 -4.36 14.01 5.77
CA MET A 36 -3.99 12.65 5.37
C MET A 36 -5.25 11.80 5.20
N THR A 37 -5.74 11.70 3.98
CA THR A 37 -6.99 10.99 3.64
C THR A 37 -6.79 9.55 3.19
N SER A 38 -5.59 8.99 3.32
CA SER A 38 -5.28 7.59 3.02
C SER A 38 -4.51 6.94 4.15
N ILE A 39 -4.80 5.67 4.45
CA ILE A 39 -4.15 4.88 5.51
C ILE A 39 -4.02 3.41 5.10
N GLU A 40 -2.86 2.80 5.32
CA GLU A 40 -2.61 1.36 5.17
C GLU A 40 -2.65 0.69 6.54
N ILE A 41 -3.66 -0.16 6.81
CA ILE A 41 -3.70 -1.02 8.00
C ILE A 41 -3.12 -2.38 7.64
N THR A 42 -2.04 -2.78 8.32
CA THR A 42 -1.36 -4.04 8.00
C THR A 42 -2.06 -5.24 8.62
N LEU A 43 -2.25 -6.32 7.85
CA LEU A 43 -2.84 -7.59 8.32
C LEU A 43 -1.84 -8.42 9.13
N ARG A 44 -1.26 -7.80 10.18
CA ARG A 44 -0.27 -8.41 11.08
C ARG A 44 -0.85 -8.74 12.46
N THR A 45 -2.05 -8.24 12.77
CA THR A 45 -2.73 -8.40 14.04
C THR A 45 -4.13 -8.97 13.82
N GLU A 46 -4.70 -9.59 14.85
CA GLU A 46 -6.07 -10.11 14.80
C GLU A 46 -7.12 -9.00 14.66
N GLY A 47 -6.82 -7.80 15.20
CA GLY A 47 -7.70 -6.63 15.14
C GLY A 47 -7.73 -5.92 13.79
N ALA A 48 -6.82 -6.23 12.86
CA ALA A 48 -6.62 -5.45 11.64
C ALA A 48 -7.86 -5.36 10.73
N LEU A 49 -8.52 -6.47 10.43
CA LEU A 49 -9.73 -6.47 9.58
C LEU A 49 -10.87 -5.70 10.22
N LYS A 50 -11.04 -5.81 11.55
CA LYS A 50 -12.02 -5.03 12.28
C LYS A 50 -11.71 -3.55 12.26
N ALA A 51 -10.42 -3.17 12.37
CA ALA A 51 -9.97 -1.80 12.25
C ALA A 51 -10.28 -1.22 10.86
N ILE A 52 -9.98 -1.96 9.78
CA ILE A 52 -10.32 -1.58 8.41
C ILE A 52 -11.82 -1.35 8.27
N ASN A 53 -12.65 -2.28 8.75
CA ASN A 53 -14.11 -2.16 8.67
C ASN A 53 -14.63 -0.95 9.44
N SER A 54 -14.09 -0.68 10.63
CA SER A 54 -14.48 0.49 11.43
C SER A 54 -14.18 1.80 10.70
N ILE A 55 -12.98 1.94 10.11
CA ILE A 55 -12.60 3.12 9.34
C ILE A 55 -13.48 3.25 8.08
N ALA A 56 -13.63 2.18 7.31
CA ALA A 56 -14.42 2.19 6.07
C ALA A 56 -15.89 2.62 6.31
N THR A 57 -16.44 2.25 7.46
CA THR A 57 -17.84 2.54 7.82
C THR A 57 -18.01 3.94 8.43
N SER A 58 -17.06 4.37 9.27
CA SER A 58 -17.22 5.58 10.10
C SER A 58 -16.52 6.82 9.53
N CYS A 59 -15.50 6.64 8.68
CA CYS A 59 -14.69 7.72 8.12
C CYS A 59 -14.71 7.65 6.57
N PRO A 60 -15.84 7.94 5.90
CA PRO A 60 -15.99 7.74 4.45
C PRO A 60 -15.03 8.60 3.60
N GLU A 61 -14.50 9.68 4.16
CA GLU A 61 -13.49 10.55 3.56
C GLU A 61 -12.09 9.93 3.57
N VAL A 62 -11.86 8.89 4.40
CA VAL A 62 -10.56 8.21 4.51
C VAL A 62 -10.52 6.98 3.61
N CYS A 63 -9.57 6.96 2.71
CA CYS A 63 -9.27 5.80 1.86
C CYS A 63 -8.45 4.79 2.65
N VAL A 64 -9.11 3.79 3.26
CA VAL A 64 -8.42 2.73 3.98
C VAL A 64 -8.02 1.59 3.07
N GLY A 65 -6.79 1.12 3.19
CA GLY A 65 -6.25 -0.05 2.50
C GLY A 65 -5.74 -1.12 3.45
N ALA A 66 -5.60 -2.32 2.94
CA ALA A 66 -5.05 -3.46 3.65
C ALA A 66 -3.60 -3.73 3.24
N GLY A 67 -2.67 -3.63 4.18
CA GLY A 67 -1.26 -3.94 3.96
C GLY A 67 -0.85 -5.32 4.43
N SER A 68 0.37 -5.70 4.06
CA SER A 68 0.95 -7.02 4.37
C SER A 68 0.12 -8.18 3.82
N ILE A 69 -0.46 -8.03 2.64
CA ILE A 69 -1.11 -9.14 1.91
C ILE A 69 -0.04 -10.18 1.56
N ARG A 70 -0.19 -11.40 2.05
CA ARG A 70 0.78 -12.51 1.90
C ARG A 70 0.14 -13.79 1.38
N ARG A 71 -1.18 -13.84 1.31
CA ARG A 71 -1.99 -15.00 0.88
C ARG A 71 -3.18 -14.51 0.07
N VAL A 72 -3.60 -15.34 -0.87
CA VAL A 72 -4.74 -15.06 -1.76
C VAL A 72 -6.02 -14.75 -0.98
N SER A 73 -6.33 -15.53 0.08
CA SER A 73 -7.54 -15.32 0.88
C SER A 73 -7.64 -13.92 1.50
N GLN A 74 -6.49 -13.32 1.84
CA GLN A 74 -6.45 -11.99 2.46
C GLN A 74 -6.97 -10.88 1.54
N ILE A 75 -6.96 -11.07 0.22
CA ILE A 75 -7.55 -10.12 -0.72
C ILE A 75 -9.06 -10.04 -0.50
N GLN A 76 -9.74 -11.19 -0.47
CA GLN A 76 -11.19 -11.19 -0.23
C GLN A 76 -11.54 -10.70 1.18
N GLU A 77 -10.80 -11.16 2.19
CA GLU A 77 -10.98 -10.72 3.58
C GLU A 77 -10.86 -9.19 3.72
N ALA A 78 -9.88 -8.59 3.01
CA ALA A 78 -9.68 -7.14 2.99
C ALA A 78 -10.84 -6.41 2.30
N LEU A 79 -11.30 -6.91 1.14
CA LEU A 79 -12.43 -6.33 0.41
C LEU A 79 -13.72 -6.39 1.25
N ASP A 80 -14.00 -7.53 1.89
CA ASP A 80 -15.15 -7.71 2.75
C ASP A 80 -15.12 -6.76 3.97
N ALA A 81 -13.92 -6.43 4.45
CA ALA A 81 -13.72 -5.42 5.49
C ALA A 81 -13.86 -3.97 4.98
N GLY A 82 -13.97 -3.74 3.68
CA GLY A 82 -14.12 -2.42 3.08
C GLY A 82 -12.81 -1.75 2.64
N ALA A 83 -11.71 -2.49 2.54
CA ALA A 83 -10.46 -1.95 2.01
C ALA A 83 -10.62 -1.53 0.54
N ARG A 84 -10.13 -0.33 0.19
CA ARG A 84 -10.19 0.21 -1.16
C ARG A 84 -8.95 -0.09 -2.00
N PHE A 85 -7.86 -0.48 -1.37
CA PHE A 85 -6.63 -0.95 -2.00
C PHE A 85 -5.95 -2.01 -1.14
N CYS A 86 -5.09 -2.80 -1.76
CA CYS A 86 -4.27 -3.81 -1.11
C CYS A 86 -2.79 -3.54 -1.38
N VAL A 87 -1.95 -3.82 -0.39
CA VAL A 87 -0.49 -3.68 -0.50
C VAL A 87 0.18 -4.97 -0.05
N SER A 88 1.10 -5.49 -0.85
CA SER A 88 1.86 -6.68 -0.50
C SER A 88 3.36 -6.37 -0.38
N PRO A 89 4.10 -7.08 0.49
CA PRO A 89 5.55 -6.86 0.64
C PRO A 89 6.37 -7.39 -0.54
N GLY A 90 5.82 -8.26 -1.32
CA GLY A 90 6.31 -8.87 -2.55
C GLY A 90 5.11 -9.37 -3.34
N TYR A 91 5.31 -10.23 -4.33
CA TYR A 91 4.22 -10.79 -5.11
C TYR A 91 4.37 -12.31 -5.33
N THR A 92 3.27 -12.94 -5.69
CA THR A 92 3.21 -14.27 -6.30
C THR A 92 2.19 -14.21 -7.43
N ASP A 93 2.31 -15.09 -8.41
CA ASP A 93 1.35 -15.17 -9.52
C ASP A 93 -0.09 -15.37 -9.01
N ALA A 94 -0.25 -16.13 -7.94
CA ALA A 94 -1.55 -16.37 -7.32
C ALA A 94 -2.16 -15.08 -6.71
N ILE A 95 -1.35 -14.23 -6.06
CA ILE A 95 -1.81 -12.94 -5.51
C ILE A 95 -2.17 -11.98 -6.65
N ILE A 96 -1.31 -11.89 -7.69
CA ILE A 96 -1.58 -11.05 -8.87
C ILE A 96 -2.86 -11.51 -9.57
N GLY A 97 -2.98 -12.82 -9.81
CA GLY A 97 -4.16 -13.40 -10.47
C GLY A 97 -5.46 -13.12 -9.73
N GLU A 98 -5.48 -13.31 -8.42
CA GLU A 98 -6.66 -13.01 -7.59
C GLU A 98 -7.00 -11.52 -7.61
N ALA A 99 -5.99 -10.64 -7.48
CA ALA A 99 -6.19 -9.20 -7.54
C ALA A 99 -6.81 -8.76 -8.87
N THR A 100 -6.36 -9.37 -9.97
CA THR A 100 -6.90 -9.13 -11.32
C THR A 100 -8.34 -9.62 -11.43
N VAL A 101 -8.63 -10.86 -11.00
CA VAL A 101 -10.00 -11.44 -11.04
C VAL A 101 -10.97 -10.61 -10.22
N LYS A 102 -10.56 -10.12 -9.05
CA LYS A 102 -11.37 -9.28 -8.16
C LYS A 102 -11.38 -7.80 -8.55
N SER A 103 -10.61 -7.40 -9.54
CA SER A 103 -10.43 -5.99 -9.94
C SER A 103 -10.03 -5.09 -8.77
N VAL A 104 -9.21 -5.61 -7.84
CA VAL A 104 -8.74 -4.83 -6.70
C VAL A 104 -7.49 -4.03 -7.05
N SER A 105 -7.41 -2.81 -6.54
CA SER A 105 -6.21 -1.97 -6.63
C SER A 105 -5.10 -2.57 -5.76
N LEU A 106 -4.26 -3.44 -6.34
CA LEU A 106 -3.09 -4.02 -5.67
C LEU A 106 -1.85 -3.17 -5.95
N ILE A 107 -1.06 -2.89 -4.91
CA ILE A 107 0.29 -2.30 -4.99
C ILE A 107 1.28 -3.40 -4.58
N PRO A 108 1.82 -4.15 -5.53
CA PRO A 108 2.73 -5.27 -5.27
C PRO A 108 4.13 -4.77 -4.92
N GLY A 109 4.83 -5.48 -4.02
CA GLY A 109 6.19 -5.15 -3.62
C GLY A 109 7.24 -5.71 -4.57
N ALA A 110 8.31 -4.93 -4.82
CA ALA A 110 9.51 -5.33 -5.53
C ALA A 110 10.73 -4.53 -5.05
N SER A 111 11.93 -5.07 -5.26
CA SER A 111 13.20 -4.41 -4.93
C SER A 111 14.32 -4.65 -5.93
N THR A 112 14.09 -5.45 -6.96
CA THR A 112 15.08 -5.78 -8.00
C THR A 112 14.55 -5.47 -9.40
N ALA A 113 15.45 -5.28 -10.37
CA ALA A 113 15.10 -4.99 -11.74
C ALA A 113 14.21 -6.10 -12.36
N THR A 114 14.53 -7.38 -12.11
CA THR A 114 13.74 -8.51 -12.63
C THR A 114 12.31 -8.50 -12.10
N GLU A 115 12.13 -8.25 -10.79
CA GLU A 115 10.82 -8.16 -10.16
C GLU A 115 10.01 -6.98 -10.72
N VAL A 116 10.66 -5.83 -10.87
CA VAL A 116 10.04 -4.62 -11.41
C VAL A 116 9.60 -4.83 -12.87
N MET A 117 10.47 -5.40 -13.72
CA MET A 117 10.14 -5.72 -15.11
C MET A 117 8.96 -6.68 -15.19
N TYR A 118 8.96 -7.74 -14.39
CA TYR A 118 7.85 -8.69 -14.36
C TYR A 118 6.53 -8.02 -14.01
N LEU A 119 6.49 -7.20 -12.96
CA LEU A 119 5.29 -6.48 -12.56
C LEU A 119 4.82 -5.49 -13.64
N PHE A 120 5.76 -4.81 -14.30
CA PHE A 120 5.44 -3.92 -15.41
C PHE A 120 4.79 -4.66 -16.59
N GLU A 121 5.31 -5.84 -16.95
CA GLU A 121 4.71 -6.72 -17.96
C GLU A 121 3.30 -7.20 -17.58
N GLN A 122 3.01 -7.33 -16.26
CA GLN A 122 1.67 -7.64 -15.76
C GLN A 122 0.73 -6.41 -15.71
N GLY A 123 1.20 -5.24 -16.15
CA GLY A 123 0.40 -4.01 -16.24
C GLY A 123 0.36 -3.17 -14.96
N PHE A 124 1.26 -3.41 -14.00
CA PHE A 124 1.38 -2.56 -12.82
C PHE A 124 2.19 -1.31 -13.14
N GLU A 125 1.61 -0.15 -12.91
CA GLU A 125 2.26 1.16 -13.05
C GLU A 125 2.72 1.75 -11.71
N LEU A 126 2.18 1.28 -10.59
CA LEU A 126 2.57 1.65 -9.23
C LEU A 126 3.05 0.41 -8.46
N ILE A 127 4.30 0.43 -8.02
CA ILE A 127 4.96 -0.69 -7.36
C ILE A 127 5.49 -0.22 -5.99
N LYS A 128 5.22 -1.01 -4.94
CA LYS A 128 5.82 -0.79 -3.63
C LYS A 128 7.31 -1.15 -3.68
N PHE A 129 8.17 -0.16 -3.41
CA PHE A 129 9.60 -0.41 -3.22
C PHE A 129 9.87 -0.73 -1.76
N PHE A 130 10.18 -1.99 -1.45
CA PHE A 130 10.31 -2.49 -0.07
C PHE A 130 11.37 -3.59 0.04
N PRO A 131 12.20 -3.54 1.12
CA PRO A 131 12.32 -2.50 2.14
C PRO A 131 13.18 -1.32 1.63
N ALA A 132 12.61 -0.11 1.52
CA ALA A 132 13.17 0.99 0.74
C ALA A 132 14.63 1.34 1.13
N GLU A 133 14.90 1.74 2.35
CA GLU A 133 16.23 2.18 2.77
C GLU A 133 17.26 1.03 2.74
N LEU A 134 16.86 -0.18 3.16
CA LEU A 134 17.74 -1.34 3.13
C LEU A 134 18.06 -1.83 1.71
N ALA A 135 17.15 -1.58 0.75
CA ALA A 135 17.32 -1.95 -0.65
C ALA A 135 18.03 -0.88 -1.50
N GLY A 136 18.58 0.18 -0.86
CA GLY A 136 19.37 1.21 -1.53
C GLY A 136 18.68 2.56 -1.70
N GLY A 137 17.48 2.71 -1.17
CA GLY A 137 16.76 3.97 -1.06
C GLY A 137 16.51 4.67 -2.40
N LEU A 138 16.53 5.99 -2.37
CA LEU A 138 16.28 6.83 -3.54
C LEU A 138 17.25 6.56 -4.71
N LYS A 139 18.49 6.16 -4.42
CA LYS A 139 19.47 5.84 -5.47
C LYS A 139 19.03 4.62 -6.27
N MET A 140 18.53 3.59 -5.59
CA MET A 140 18.04 2.37 -6.25
C MET A 140 16.76 2.65 -7.04
N ILE A 141 15.82 3.43 -6.49
CA ILE A 141 14.62 3.84 -7.21
C ILE A 141 14.97 4.55 -8.52
N LYS A 142 15.89 5.54 -8.48
CA LYS A 142 16.34 6.24 -9.69
C LYS A 142 16.96 5.31 -10.73
N ALA A 143 17.74 4.32 -10.28
CA ALA A 143 18.33 3.33 -11.17
C ALA A 143 17.29 2.42 -11.82
N LEU A 144 16.27 1.99 -11.06
CA LEU A 144 15.17 1.15 -11.54
C LEU A 144 14.20 1.90 -12.46
N SER A 145 13.93 3.20 -12.18
CA SER A 145 13.05 4.05 -13.00
C SER A 145 13.68 4.43 -14.34
N SER A 146 15.01 4.49 -14.43
CA SER A 146 15.69 4.95 -15.64
C SER A 146 15.30 4.18 -16.91
N PRO A 147 15.28 2.82 -16.90
CA PRO A 147 14.86 2.05 -18.05
C PRO A 147 13.35 1.96 -18.26
N ILE A 148 12.53 2.28 -17.24
CA ILE A 148 11.07 2.17 -17.28
C ILE A 148 10.46 3.44 -16.67
N PRO A 149 10.48 4.57 -17.40
CA PRO A 149 10.06 5.88 -16.88
C PRO A 149 8.55 5.97 -16.59
N GLU A 150 7.75 5.04 -17.09
CA GLU A 150 6.31 4.96 -16.85
C GLU A 150 5.96 4.50 -15.44
N LEU A 151 6.91 3.81 -14.75
CA LEU A 151 6.68 3.29 -13.41
C LEU A 151 6.74 4.36 -12.35
N GLN A 152 5.81 4.25 -11.43
CA GLN A 152 5.79 4.98 -10.17
C GLN A 152 6.15 4.04 -9.01
N PHE A 153 6.90 4.54 -8.05
CA PHE A 153 7.27 3.78 -6.87
C PHE A 153 6.55 4.31 -5.63
N PHE A 154 6.16 3.36 -4.77
CA PHE A 154 5.59 3.59 -3.46
C PHE A 154 6.59 3.13 -2.40
N PRO A 155 7.60 3.97 -2.07
CA PRO A 155 8.68 3.59 -1.18
C PRO A 155 8.18 3.35 0.24
N THR A 156 8.61 2.23 0.83
CA THR A 156 8.20 1.85 2.18
C THR A 156 9.35 1.19 2.93
N GLY A 157 9.57 1.60 4.18
CA GLY A 157 10.54 0.98 5.09
C GLY A 157 11.80 1.81 5.32
N GLY A 158 11.96 2.26 6.57
CA GLY A 158 13.09 3.05 7.02
C GLY A 158 13.04 4.55 6.67
N ILE A 159 11.94 5.03 6.08
CA ILE A 159 11.80 6.44 5.67
C ILE A 159 11.43 7.28 6.90
N THR A 160 12.31 8.21 7.28
CA THR A 160 12.06 9.22 8.31
C THR A 160 11.43 10.48 7.71
N ALA A 161 10.95 11.40 8.57
CA ALA A 161 10.41 12.68 8.13
C ALA A 161 11.45 13.53 7.35
N GLU A 162 12.74 13.42 7.71
CA GLU A 162 13.83 14.11 7.01
C GLU A 162 14.07 13.49 5.62
N LEU A 163 14.06 12.15 5.54
CA LEU A 163 14.25 11.43 4.28
C LEU A 163 13.05 11.59 3.34
N ALA A 164 11.83 11.64 3.87
CA ALA A 164 10.62 11.78 3.06
C ALA A 164 10.64 13.01 2.13
N LYS A 165 11.36 14.07 2.51
CA LYS A 165 11.53 15.27 1.67
C LYS A 165 12.38 15.04 0.41
N GLN A 166 13.11 13.93 0.36
CA GLN A 166 14.01 13.58 -0.75
C GLN A 166 13.35 12.61 -1.73
N TYR A 167 12.37 11.82 -1.23
CA TYR A 167 11.54 10.91 -2.03
C TYR A 167 10.44 11.66 -2.78
#